data_2b9cf8fdd884914b927257f1328493f4
#
_entry.id   2b9cf8fdd884914b927257f1328493f4
#
_cell.length_a   1.000
_cell.length_b   1.000
_cell.length_c   1.000
_cell.angle_alpha   90.00
_cell.angle_beta   90.00
_cell.angle_gamma   90.00
#
_symmetry.space_group_name_H-M   'P 1'
#
loop_
_entity.id
_entity.type
_entity.pdbx_description
1 polymer ?
#
loop_
_entity_poly.entity_id
_entity_poly.type
_entity_poly.pdbx_seq_one_letter_code
_entity_poly.pdbx_strand_id
1 'polypeptide(L)'
;SNMRELRVKEILNQRGISVSEFAKMIGVSREHCYSIIKGANLSQKRMELMAKVLNIPLSALFVQPQPIESKYNPYEIVFGRTEHYDPNDIITFCKLSEPFGEFSNMHTAFPVECYGYKFKTSEHLFIALRLSGYDKIQKEIMEYPNAMYCKKTFVNSDKYKEFHHPEWHTNLFDVEVMKYVCKLKYEQNKGFRELLAKTKGKIIVEDATMQNTNESVLKWGCQDLEK
;
A
#
# COMPACT_ATOMS: atom_id res chain seq x y z
N SER A 1 -10.53 12.89 -6.85
CA SER A 1 -9.65 11.85 -6.30
C SER A 1 -10.35 10.51 -6.28
N ASN A 2 -10.04 9.64 -7.23
CA ASN A 2 -10.65 8.32 -7.37
C ASN A 2 -9.85 7.24 -6.62
N MET A 3 -9.70 7.39 -5.30
CA MET A 3 -9.06 6.35 -4.47
C MET A 3 -9.96 5.14 -4.20
N ARG A 4 -11.20 5.12 -4.70
CA ARG A 4 -12.19 4.05 -4.50
C ARG A 4 -12.79 3.59 -5.81
N GLU A 5 -11.96 3.42 -6.82
CA GLU A 5 -12.45 2.90 -8.09
C GLU A 5 -12.80 1.42 -7.95
N LEU A 6 -14.09 1.13 -8.12
CA LEU A 6 -14.64 -0.21 -8.03
C LEU A 6 -14.61 -0.90 -9.38
N ARG A 7 -14.27 -2.17 -9.36
CA ARG A 7 -14.37 -3.08 -10.50
C ARG A 7 -15.73 -3.76 -10.63
N VAL A 8 -16.71 -3.41 -9.81
CA VAL A 8 -18.00 -4.10 -9.75
C VAL A 8 -18.68 -4.08 -11.12
N LYS A 9 -18.72 -2.93 -11.79
CA LYS A 9 -19.34 -2.84 -13.13
C LYS A 9 -18.67 -3.76 -14.15
N GLU A 10 -17.34 -3.81 -14.15
CA GLU A 10 -16.57 -4.72 -15.00
C GLU A 10 -16.89 -6.18 -14.70
N ILE A 11 -16.92 -6.56 -13.43
CA ILE A 11 -17.23 -7.93 -12.98
C ILE A 11 -18.65 -8.33 -13.39
N LEU A 12 -19.63 -7.45 -13.20
CA LEU A 12 -21.01 -7.69 -13.62
C LEU A 12 -21.11 -7.90 -15.13
N ASN A 13 -20.44 -7.06 -15.91
CA ASN A 13 -20.41 -7.19 -17.37
C ASN A 13 -19.78 -8.51 -17.81
N GLN A 14 -18.66 -8.89 -17.23
CA GLN A 14 -17.99 -10.17 -17.52
C GLN A 14 -18.86 -11.40 -17.22
N ARG A 15 -19.72 -11.30 -16.20
CA ARG A 15 -20.60 -12.39 -15.77
C ARG A 15 -22.00 -12.33 -16.37
N GLY A 16 -22.30 -11.32 -17.16
CA GLY A 16 -23.63 -11.11 -17.73
C GLY A 16 -24.72 -10.80 -16.68
N ILE A 17 -24.33 -10.23 -15.54
CA ILE A 17 -25.26 -9.83 -14.47
C ILE A 17 -25.68 -8.38 -14.68
N SER A 18 -26.98 -8.12 -14.78
CA SER A 18 -27.49 -6.76 -14.88
C SER A 18 -27.42 -6.03 -13.53
N VAL A 19 -27.38 -4.69 -13.58
CA VAL A 19 -27.43 -3.87 -12.35
C VAL A 19 -28.70 -4.16 -11.54
N SER A 20 -29.83 -4.41 -12.21
CA SER A 20 -31.08 -4.76 -11.54
C SER A 20 -31.01 -6.11 -10.81
N GLU A 21 -30.37 -7.10 -11.40
CA GLU A 21 -30.12 -8.40 -10.76
C GLU A 21 -29.18 -8.24 -9.56
N PHE A 22 -28.10 -7.50 -9.74
CA PHE A 22 -27.15 -7.26 -8.67
C PHE A 22 -27.77 -6.47 -7.51
N ALA A 23 -28.61 -5.47 -7.80
CA ALA A 23 -29.36 -4.73 -6.79
C ALA A 23 -30.22 -5.67 -5.92
N LYS A 24 -30.90 -6.64 -6.53
CA LYS A 24 -31.65 -7.68 -5.80
C LYS A 24 -30.72 -8.54 -4.92
N MET A 25 -29.55 -8.94 -5.45
CA MET A 25 -28.57 -9.76 -4.71
C MET A 25 -28.07 -9.08 -3.44
N ILE A 26 -27.88 -7.77 -3.47
CA ILE A 26 -27.41 -6.98 -2.32
C ILE A 26 -28.52 -6.28 -1.53
N GLY A 27 -29.77 -6.43 -1.93
CA GLY A 27 -30.94 -5.93 -1.19
C GLY A 27 -31.16 -4.43 -1.24
N VAL A 28 -30.87 -3.79 -2.38
CA VAL A 28 -31.05 -2.35 -2.58
C VAL A 28 -31.89 -2.03 -3.81
N SER A 29 -32.38 -0.80 -3.94
CA SER A 29 -33.00 -0.32 -5.17
C SER A 29 -32.00 -0.24 -6.32
N ARG A 30 -32.49 -0.28 -7.55
CA ARG A 30 -31.65 -0.12 -8.75
C ARG A 30 -30.89 1.20 -8.75
N GLU A 31 -31.54 2.29 -8.39
CA GLU A 31 -30.94 3.63 -8.32
C GLU A 31 -29.85 3.69 -7.27
N HIS A 32 -30.10 3.10 -6.10
CA HIS A 32 -29.12 3.02 -5.04
C HIS A 32 -27.91 2.16 -5.45
N CYS A 33 -28.17 1.06 -6.18
CA CYS A 33 -27.13 0.20 -6.73
C CYS A 33 -26.19 0.95 -7.68
N TYR A 34 -26.71 1.82 -8.55
CA TYR A 34 -25.89 2.66 -9.40
C TYR A 34 -24.97 3.57 -8.61
N SER A 35 -25.47 4.19 -7.53
CA SER A 35 -24.64 5.01 -6.63
C SER A 35 -23.52 4.20 -5.97
N ILE A 36 -23.84 2.99 -5.50
CA ILE A 36 -22.87 2.08 -4.87
C ILE A 36 -21.77 1.68 -5.87
N ILE A 37 -22.14 1.31 -7.08
CA ILE A 37 -21.19 0.94 -8.15
C ILE A 37 -20.24 2.09 -8.48
N LYS A 38 -20.69 3.32 -8.37
CA LYS A 38 -19.86 4.52 -8.54
C LYS A 38 -19.00 4.86 -7.32
N GLY A 39 -19.07 4.09 -6.26
CA GLY A 39 -18.25 4.29 -5.06
C GLY A 39 -18.91 5.12 -3.96
N ALA A 40 -20.19 5.47 -4.07
CA ALA A 40 -20.91 6.19 -3.03
C ALA A 40 -21.29 5.26 -1.86
N ASN A 41 -21.21 5.76 -0.64
CA ASN A 41 -21.63 5.08 0.58
C ASN A 41 -21.03 3.68 0.77
N LEU A 42 -19.75 3.52 0.52
CA LEU A 42 -19.02 2.27 0.70
C LEU A 42 -18.68 2.05 2.18
N SER A 43 -19.57 1.37 2.90
CA SER A 43 -19.25 0.83 4.22
C SER A 43 -18.52 -0.51 4.08
N GLN A 44 -17.74 -0.88 5.12
CA GLN A 44 -17.09 -2.20 5.16
C GLN A 44 -18.11 -3.33 5.00
N LYS A 45 -19.23 -3.26 5.71
CA LYS A 45 -20.30 -4.25 5.64
C LYS A 45 -20.86 -4.41 4.21
N ARG A 46 -21.02 -3.29 3.48
CA ARG A 46 -21.50 -3.32 2.10
C ARG A 46 -20.49 -3.92 1.14
N MET A 47 -19.22 -3.59 1.31
CA MET A 47 -18.13 -4.18 0.51
C MET A 47 -18.04 -5.70 0.75
N GLU A 48 -18.11 -6.15 1.98
CA GLU A 48 -18.12 -7.56 2.34
C GLU A 48 -19.33 -8.29 1.73
N LEU A 49 -20.51 -7.68 1.76
CA LEU A 49 -21.70 -8.23 1.14
C LEU A 49 -21.55 -8.38 -0.37
N MET A 50 -21.06 -7.35 -1.06
CA MET A 50 -20.81 -7.40 -2.50
C MET A 50 -19.81 -8.50 -2.87
N ALA A 51 -18.70 -8.58 -2.16
CA ALA A 51 -17.70 -9.62 -2.36
C ALA A 51 -18.29 -11.03 -2.14
N LYS A 52 -19.11 -11.18 -1.10
CA LYS A 52 -19.78 -12.46 -0.80
C LYS A 52 -20.74 -12.89 -1.90
N VAL A 53 -21.64 -12.01 -2.33
CA VAL A 53 -22.63 -12.36 -3.36
C VAL A 53 -22.00 -12.59 -4.73
N LEU A 54 -20.87 -11.96 -5.02
CA LEU A 54 -20.09 -12.20 -6.23
C LEU A 54 -19.11 -13.37 -6.09
N ASN A 55 -18.99 -13.94 -4.90
CA ASN A 55 -18.05 -15.02 -4.59
C ASN A 55 -16.61 -14.70 -5.01
N ILE A 56 -16.14 -13.52 -4.63
CA ILE A 56 -14.78 -13.03 -4.89
C ILE A 56 -14.14 -12.56 -3.59
N PRO A 57 -12.81 -12.53 -3.52
CA PRO A 57 -12.10 -11.85 -2.43
C PRO A 57 -12.47 -10.36 -2.40
N LEU A 58 -12.50 -9.77 -1.21
CA LEU A 58 -12.82 -8.36 -1.03
C LEU A 58 -11.91 -7.44 -1.86
N SER A 59 -10.62 -7.77 -1.92
CA SER A 59 -9.64 -7.04 -2.73
C SER A 59 -9.96 -7.02 -4.23
N ALA A 60 -10.66 -8.03 -4.75
CA ALA A 60 -11.05 -8.10 -6.16
C ALA A 60 -12.17 -7.13 -6.54
N LEU A 61 -12.86 -6.50 -5.57
CA LEU A 61 -13.82 -5.43 -5.83
C LEU A 61 -13.17 -4.15 -6.37
N PHE A 62 -11.88 -3.97 -6.19
CA PHE A 62 -11.18 -2.72 -6.43
C PHE A 62 -10.15 -2.86 -7.53
N VAL A 63 -9.92 -1.76 -8.26
CA VAL A 63 -8.81 -1.66 -9.18
C VAL A 63 -7.51 -1.75 -8.39
N GLN A 64 -6.70 -2.74 -8.72
CA GLN A 64 -5.39 -2.93 -8.14
C GLN A 64 -4.36 -2.08 -8.89
N PRO A 65 -3.31 -1.58 -8.20
CA PRO A 65 -2.18 -0.99 -8.89
C PRO A 65 -1.64 -1.96 -9.95
N GLN A 66 -1.47 -1.47 -11.16
CA GLN A 66 -0.93 -2.28 -12.26
C GLN A 66 0.58 -2.10 -12.36
N PRO A 67 1.32 -3.14 -12.71
CA PRO A 67 2.75 -3.01 -13.00
C PRO A 67 2.95 -2.00 -14.15
N ILE A 68 3.97 -1.16 -14.01
CA ILE A 68 4.40 -0.27 -15.07
C ILE A 68 5.47 -0.99 -15.88
N GLU A 69 5.26 -1.09 -17.20
CA GLU A 69 6.32 -1.55 -18.08
C GLU A 69 7.51 -0.60 -17.97
N SER A 70 8.64 -1.11 -17.55
CA SER A 70 9.88 -0.36 -17.42
C SER A 70 10.96 -0.96 -18.31
N LYS A 71 11.69 -0.09 -18.98
CA LYS A 71 12.91 -0.48 -19.71
C LYS A 71 14.08 -0.77 -18.77
N TYR A 72 13.95 -0.38 -17.51
CA TYR A 72 15.01 -0.49 -16.53
C TYR A 72 14.71 -1.62 -15.56
N ASN A 73 15.73 -2.45 -15.33
CA ASN A 73 15.70 -3.38 -14.22
C ASN A 73 15.86 -2.59 -12.90
N PRO A 74 14.90 -2.64 -11.98
CA PRO A 74 15.02 -1.92 -10.70
C PRO A 74 16.29 -2.28 -9.94
N TYR A 75 16.73 -3.53 -10.02
CA TYR A 75 17.96 -3.99 -9.38
C TYR A 75 19.22 -3.39 -10.01
N GLU A 76 19.26 -3.19 -11.33
CA GLU A 76 20.38 -2.51 -11.99
C GLU A 76 20.47 -1.04 -11.53
N ILE A 77 19.34 -0.37 -11.35
CA ILE A 77 19.32 1.00 -10.84
C ILE A 77 19.89 1.04 -9.41
N VAL A 78 19.50 0.07 -8.57
CA VAL A 78 19.93 0.04 -7.16
C VAL A 78 21.38 -0.44 -7.01
N PHE A 79 21.76 -1.52 -7.69
CA PHE A 79 23.09 -2.14 -7.53
C PHE A 79 24.17 -1.49 -8.38
N GLY A 80 23.84 -0.88 -9.52
CA GLY A 80 24.78 -0.21 -10.39
C GLY A 80 24.98 1.28 -10.08
N ARG A 81 24.32 1.81 -9.06
CA ARG A 81 24.28 3.23 -8.77
C ARG A 81 24.62 3.52 -7.32
N THR A 82 25.72 4.21 -7.11
CA THR A 82 26.06 4.80 -5.82
C THR A 82 25.57 6.24 -5.83
N GLU A 83 24.68 6.59 -4.94
CA GLU A 83 24.22 7.96 -4.76
C GLU A 83 24.97 8.61 -3.60
N HIS A 84 25.68 9.70 -3.89
CA HIS A 84 26.33 10.52 -2.89
C HIS A 84 25.47 11.74 -2.63
N TYR A 85 25.20 12.01 -1.35
CA TYR A 85 24.43 13.17 -0.92
C TYR A 85 25.30 14.13 -0.12
N ASP A 86 25.17 15.44 -0.39
CA ASP A 86 25.70 16.44 0.50
C ASP A 86 24.90 16.45 1.81
N PRO A 87 25.55 16.24 2.99
CA PRO A 87 24.86 16.22 4.28
C PRO A 87 24.04 17.49 4.57
N ASN A 88 24.40 18.62 3.98
CA ASN A 88 23.66 19.87 4.15
C ASN A 88 22.35 19.92 3.34
N ASP A 89 22.21 19.09 2.33
CA ASP A 89 21.06 19.09 1.40
C ASP A 89 20.06 17.97 1.68
N ILE A 90 20.29 17.15 2.70
CA ILE A 90 19.46 16.01 3.03
C ILE A 90 18.85 16.09 4.43
N ILE A 91 17.73 15.42 4.58
CA ILE A 91 17.13 15.02 5.86
C ILE A 91 17.20 13.51 5.91
N THR A 92 17.80 12.95 6.96
CA THR A 92 17.85 11.50 7.17
C THR A 92 16.87 11.06 8.24
N PHE A 93 16.34 9.86 8.10
CA PHE A 93 15.57 9.19 9.15
C PHE A 93 16.01 7.73 9.28
N CYS A 94 15.96 7.21 10.49
CA CYS A 94 16.32 5.81 10.79
C CYS A 94 15.42 5.26 11.89
N LYS A 95 15.69 5.59 13.14
CA LYS A 95 14.91 5.10 14.28
C LYS A 95 13.61 5.88 14.46
N LEU A 96 12.55 5.18 14.83
CA LEU A 96 11.21 5.77 15.00
C LEU A 96 11.19 6.85 16.08
N SER A 97 12.05 6.75 17.12
CA SER A 97 12.14 7.71 18.23
C SER A 97 13.01 8.93 17.95
N GLU A 98 13.72 8.94 16.85
CA GLU A 98 14.59 10.06 16.47
C GLU A 98 13.81 11.13 15.67
N PRO A 99 14.36 12.37 15.56
CA PRO A 99 13.78 13.37 14.69
C PRO A 99 13.57 12.84 13.27
N PHE A 100 12.43 13.18 12.68
CA PHE A 100 11.99 12.67 11.37
C PHE A 100 11.72 11.15 11.30
N GLY A 101 11.71 10.44 12.42
CA GLY A 101 11.35 9.02 12.46
C GLY A 101 9.96 8.73 11.88
N GLU A 102 9.07 9.72 11.89
CA GLU A 102 7.71 9.67 11.32
C GLU A 102 7.70 9.53 9.78
N PHE A 103 8.81 9.78 9.10
CA PHE A 103 8.95 9.46 7.69
C PHE A 103 8.97 7.95 7.43
N SER A 104 9.42 7.17 8.40
CA SER A 104 9.33 5.71 8.30
C SER A 104 7.88 5.26 8.16
N ASN A 105 7.64 4.35 7.23
CA ASN A 105 6.32 3.72 7.06
C ASN A 105 5.96 2.80 8.23
N MET A 106 6.90 2.47 9.11
CA MET A 106 6.66 1.68 10.33
C MET A 106 6.19 2.52 11.52
N HIS A 107 6.22 3.86 11.40
CA HIS A 107 5.82 4.75 12.48
C HIS A 107 4.29 4.84 12.60
N THR A 108 3.79 4.85 13.85
CA THR A 108 2.35 4.85 14.16
C THR A 108 1.68 6.22 14.13
N ALA A 109 2.46 7.31 13.96
CA ALA A 109 1.92 8.68 13.98
C ALA A 109 0.90 8.96 12.85
N PHE A 110 1.05 8.29 11.72
CA PHE A 110 0.27 8.55 10.51
C PHE A 110 -0.40 7.27 9.97
N PRO A 111 -1.45 6.79 10.66
CA PRO A 111 -2.23 5.65 10.18
C PRO A 111 -2.91 5.99 8.86
N VAL A 112 -3.25 4.97 8.10
CA VAL A 112 -3.90 5.12 6.80
C VAL A 112 -5.15 4.26 6.70
N GLU A 113 -6.14 4.75 5.96
CA GLU A 113 -7.33 4.00 5.60
C GLU A 113 -7.29 3.68 4.10
N CYS A 114 -7.61 2.44 3.75
CA CYS A 114 -7.68 1.99 2.38
C CYS A 114 -8.96 1.18 2.19
N TYR A 115 -9.83 1.64 1.31
CA TYR A 115 -11.11 1.01 1.01
C TYR A 115 -12.01 0.73 2.23
N GLY A 116 -11.96 1.63 3.23
CA GLY A 116 -12.72 1.49 4.47
C GLY A 116 -12.04 0.68 5.57
N TYR A 117 -10.87 0.09 5.29
CA TYR A 117 -10.05 -0.61 6.28
C TYR A 117 -8.98 0.30 6.85
N LYS A 118 -8.81 0.25 8.18
CA LYS A 118 -7.82 1.06 8.90
C LYS A 118 -6.55 0.26 9.16
N PHE A 119 -5.42 0.84 8.77
CA PHE A 119 -4.10 0.27 8.99
C PHE A 119 -3.31 1.12 9.97
N LYS A 120 -2.69 0.49 10.97
CA LYS A 120 -1.94 1.17 12.04
C LYS A 120 -0.78 1.99 11.52
N THR A 121 -0.14 1.52 10.46
CA THR A 121 0.98 2.19 9.79
C THR A 121 0.88 2.01 8.28
N SER A 122 1.60 2.85 7.54
CA SER A 122 1.75 2.67 6.08
C SER A 122 2.39 1.34 5.71
N GLU A 123 3.30 0.82 6.54
CA GLU A 123 3.92 -0.49 6.32
C GLU A 123 2.90 -1.63 6.42
N HIS A 124 1.97 -1.59 7.38
CA HIS A 124 0.89 -2.58 7.44
C HIS A 124 0.08 -2.62 6.15
N LEU A 125 -0.28 -1.47 5.60
CA LEU A 125 -0.97 -1.40 4.32
C LEU A 125 -0.13 -1.93 3.17
N PHE A 126 1.14 -1.54 3.10
CA PHE A 126 2.06 -2.00 2.06
C PHE A 126 2.21 -3.53 2.08
N ILE A 127 2.34 -4.12 3.26
CA ILE A 127 2.39 -5.58 3.43
C ILE A 127 1.05 -6.22 3.01
N ALA A 128 -0.08 -5.65 3.42
CA ALA A 128 -1.40 -6.17 3.05
C ALA A 128 -1.61 -6.18 1.53
N LEU A 129 -1.15 -5.15 0.83
CA LEU A 129 -1.26 -5.07 -0.64
C LEU A 129 -0.37 -6.11 -1.35
N ARG A 130 0.74 -6.51 -0.73
CA ARG A 130 1.57 -7.62 -1.22
C ARG A 130 0.84 -8.97 -1.18
N LEU A 131 -0.10 -9.14 -0.26
CA LEU A 131 -0.93 -10.33 -0.13
C LEU A 131 -2.36 -10.07 -0.64
N SER A 132 -2.50 -9.28 -1.70
CA SER A 132 -3.77 -8.97 -2.35
C SER A 132 -4.49 -10.24 -2.81
N GLY A 133 -5.79 -10.31 -2.55
CA GLY A 133 -6.60 -11.48 -2.86
C GLY A 133 -6.83 -12.43 -1.67
N TYR A 134 -6.16 -12.21 -0.55
CA TYR A 134 -6.24 -13.04 0.65
C TYR A 134 -6.76 -12.22 1.82
N ASP A 135 -8.05 -11.93 1.82
CA ASP A 135 -8.70 -11.04 2.78
C ASP A 135 -8.53 -11.47 4.25
N LYS A 136 -8.51 -12.76 4.54
CA LYS A 136 -8.24 -13.25 5.90
C LYS A 136 -6.84 -12.88 6.37
N ILE A 137 -5.85 -13.07 5.51
CA ILE A 137 -4.45 -12.73 5.83
C ILE A 137 -4.32 -11.21 5.97
N GLN A 138 -4.95 -10.44 5.10
CA GLN A 138 -4.95 -8.97 5.19
C GLN A 138 -5.59 -8.47 6.49
N LYS A 139 -6.64 -9.11 6.98
CA LYS A 139 -7.24 -8.80 8.28
C LYS A 139 -6.30 -9.13 9.45
N GLU A 140 -5.58 -10.24 9.39
CA GLU A 140 -4.54 -10.56 10.37
C GLU A 140 -3.44 -9.50 10.39
N ILE A 141 -3.02 -9.02 9.22
CA ILE A 141 -2.04 -7.93 9.10
C ILE A 141 -2.56 -6.66 9.77
N MET A 142 -3.81 -6.28 9.55
CA MET A 142 -4.42 -5.10 10.18
C MET A 142 -4.37 -5.17 11.71
N GLU A 143 -4.58 -6.35 12.28
CA GLU A 143 -4.60 -6.59 13.72
C GLU A 143 -3.20 -6.72 14.33
N TYR A 144 -2.17 -6.91 13.52
CA TYR A 144 -0.81 -7.10 14.00
C TYR A 144 -0.32 -5.83 14.72
N PRO A 145 0.22 -5.95 15.95
CA PRO A 145 0.47 -4.78 16.78
C PRO A 145 1.67 -3.94 16.33
N ASN A 146 2.67 -4.56 15.71
CA ASN A 146 3.95 -3.92 15.38
C ASN A 146 4.33 -4.16 13.92
N ALA A 147 4.70 -3.09 13.20
CA ALA A 147 5.03 -3.16 11.78
C ALA A 147 6.28 -4.00 11.48
N MET A 148 7.29 -3.96 12.34
CA MET A 148 8.51 -4.75 12.16
C MET A 148 8.21 -6.25 12.29
N TYR A 149 7.47 -6.65 13.31
CA TYR A 149 7.05 -8.05 13.48
C TYR A 149 6.08 -8.48 12.40
N CYS A 150 5.21 -7.59 11.95
CA CYS A 150 4.33 -7.83 10.82
C CYS A 150 5.13 -8.17 9.55
N LYS A 151 6.13 -7.38 9.22
CA LYS A 151 7.05 -7.64 8.11
C LYS A 151 7.80 -8.98 8.27
N LYS A 152 8.33 -9.24 9.46
CA LYS A 152 9.02 -10.49 9.77
C LYS A 152 8.11 -11.71 9.54
N THR A 153 6.86 -11.63 9.95
CA THR A 153 5.90 -12.74 9.88
C THR A 153 5.36 -12.93 8.46
N PHE A 154 4.86 -11.88 7.82
CA PHE A 154 4.11 -12.00 6.56
C PHE A 154 4.97 -11.82 5.31
N VAL A 155 6.13 -11.19 5.41
CA VAL A 155 7.02 -10.94 4.28
C VAL A 155 8.25 -11.85 4.31
N ASN A 156 8.96 -11.88 5.43
CA ASN A 156 10.27 -12.52 5.50
C ASN A 156 10.21 -14.02 5.84
N SER A 157 9.12 -14.49 6.47
CA SER A 157 8.97 -15.92 6.74
C SER A 157 8.49 -16.68 5.52
N ASP A 158 8.83 -17.96 5.41
CA ASP A 158 8.39 -18.81 4.31
C ASP A 158 6.90 -19.14 4.34
N LYS A 159 6.28 -19.00 5.52
CA LYS A 159 4.87 -19.38 5.76
C LYS A 159 3.88 -18.70 4.79
N TYR A 160 4.12 -17.45 4.42
CA TYR A 160 3.19 -16.66 3.61
C TYR A 160 3.68 -16.37 2.19
N LYS A 161 4.85 -16.86 1.80
CA LYS A 161 5.45 -16.56 0.49
C LYS A 161 4.59 -16.96 -0.70
N GLU A 162 3.87 -18.07 -0.61
CA GLU A 162 2.97 -18.52 -1.66
C GLU A 162 1.77 -17.56 -1.91
N PHE A 163 1.44 -16.74 -0.91
CA PHE A 163 0.34 -15.77 -0.98
C PHE A 163 0.78 -14.38 -1.44
N HIS A 164 2.08 -14.17 -1.63
CA HIS A 164 2.58 -12.91 -2.16
C HIS A 164 2.13 -12.73 -3.61
N HIS A 165 1.80 -11.49 -3.98
CA HIS A 165 1.45 -11.15 -5.35
C HIS A 165 2.57 -11.62 -6.31
N PRO A 166 2.28 -12.44 -7.33
CA PRO A 166 3.30 -13.08 -8.15
C PRO A 166 4.17 -12.09 -8.92
N GLU A 167 3.65 -10.90 -9.22
CA GLU A 167 4.35 -9.84 -9.93
C GLU A 167 4.89 -8.74 -9.03
N TRP A 168 4.98 -9.00 -7.72
CA TRP A 168 5.38 -7.98 -6.74
C TRP A 168 6.68 -7.27 -7.08
N HIS A 169 7.66 -8.03 -7.57
CA HIS A 169 8.98 -7.51 -7.97
C HIS A 169 9.12 -7.29 -9.48
N THR A 170 8.02 -7.36 -10.24
CA THR A 170 8.01 -7.25 -11.70
C THR A 170 7.63 -5.83 -12.10
N ASN A 171 8.36 -5.26 -13.08
CA ASN A 171 8.02 -3.98 -13.71
C ASN A 171 7.74 -2.82 -12.72
N LEU A 172 8.51 -2.75 -11.64
CA LEU A 172 8.33 -1.72 -10.59
C LEU A 172 6.96 -1.74 -9.89
N PHE A 173 6.26 -2.87 -9.90
CA PHE A 173 4.93 -2.98 -9.29
C PHE A 173 4.95 -2.59 -7.80
N ASP A 174 5.91 -3.11 -7.04
CA ASP A 174 6.09 -2.77 -5.62
C ASP A 174 6.38 -1.27 -5.40
N VAL A 175 7.11 -0.63 -6.31
CA VAL A 175 7.38 0.82 -6.26
C VAL A 175 6.09 1.60 -6.48
N GLU A 176 5.27 1.21 -7.45
CA GLU A 176 3.98 1.87 -7.70
C GLU A 176 3.01 1.67 -6.54
N VAL A 177 3.01 0.49 -5.91
CA VAL A 177 2.23 0.26 -4.69
C VAL A 177 2.73 1.17 -3.55
N MET A 178 4.04 1.31 -3.37
CA MET A 178 4.60 2.20 -2.35
C MET A 178 4.23 3.67 -2.62
N LYS A 179 4.28 4.13 -3.85
CA LYS A 179 3.81 5.47 -4.23
C LYS A 179 2.35 5.69 -3.86
N TYR A 180 1.51 4.71 -4.13
CA TYR A 180 0.10 4.73 -3.73
C TYR A 180 -0.08 4.83 -2.21
N VAL A 181 0.63 4.02 -1.45
CA VAL A 181 0.61 4.04 0.02
C VAL A 181 1.07 5.40 0.57
N CYS A 182 2.17 5.93 0.05
CA CYS A 182 2.68 7.25 0.44
C CYS A 182 1.69 8.38 0.09
N LYS A 183 1.00 8.26 -1.03
CA LYS A 183 -0.06 9.19 -1.42
C LYS A 183 -1.20 9.20 -0.40
N LEU A 184 -1.68 8.02 0.03
CA LEU A 184 -2.70 7.90 1.07
C LEU A 184 -2.22 8.53 2.40
N LYS A 185 -0.98 8.23 2.81
CA LYS A 185 -0.38 8.83 4.00
C LYS A 185 -0.40 10.35 3.94
N TYR A 186 -0.02 10.93 2.80
CA TYR A 186 -0.03 12.38 2.57
C TYR A 186 -1.45 12.97 2.59
N GLU A 187 -2.37 12.37 1.86
CA GLU A 187 -3.74 12.91 1.72
C GLU A 187 -4.52 12.83 3.03
N GLN A 188 -4.30 11.80 3.82
CA GLN A 188 -5.10 11.52 5.02
C GLN A 188 -4.53 12.14 6.30
N ASN A 189 -3.25 12.52 6.32
CA ASN A 189 -2.59 12.98 7.54
C ASN A 189 -2.05 14.42 7.39
N LYS A 190 -2.75 15.38 7.98
CA LYS A 190 -2.29 16.78 8.02
C LYS A 190 -0.91 16.93 8.66
N GLY A 191 -0.64 16.20 9.75
CA GLY A 191 0.66 16.21 10.43
C GLY A 191 1.80 15.74 9.52
N PHE A 192 1.55 14.77 8.65
CA PHE A 192 2.56 14.34 7.67
C PHE A 192 2.82 15.42 6.61
N ARG A 193 1.78 16.10 6.13
CA ARG A 193 1.95 17.24 5.20
C ARG A 193 2.75 18.38 5.84
N GLU A 194 2.50 18.68 7.11
CA GLU A 194 3.25 19.68 7.88
C GLU A 194 4.70 19.29 8.08
N LEU A 195 4.96 18.01 8.36
CA LEU A 195 6.32 17.48 8.47
C LEU A 195 7.08 17.59 7.14
N LEU A 196 6.43 17.23 6.04
CA LEU A 196 7.02 17.40 4.70
C LEU A 196 7.31 18.86 4.36
N ALA A 197 6.43 19.77 4.74
CA ALA A 197 6.63 21.21 4.51
C ALA A 197 7.90 21.74 5.21
N LYS A 198 8.26 21.19 6.37
CA LYS A 198 9.49 21.53 7.09
C LYS A 198 10.78 21.08 6.37
N THR A 199 10.68 20.11 5.48
CA THR A 199 11.80 19.56 4.72
C THR A 199 11.92 20.14 3.31
N LYS A 200 11.15 21.17 3.00
CA LYS A 200 11.14 21.79 1.67
C LYS A 200 12.54 22.21 1.23
N GLY A 201 12.94 21.78 0.05
CA GLY A 201 14.26 22.05 -0.51
C GLY A 201 15.35 21.07 -0.08
N LYS A 202 15.01 20.07 0.74
CA LYS A 202 15.90 18.98 1.14
C LYS A 202 15.48 17.66 0.52
N ILE A 203 16.44 16.78 0.29
CA ILE A 203 16.19 15.39 -0.12
C ILE A 203 15.98 14.56 1.15
N ILE A 204 14.97 13.73 1.18
CA ILE A 204 14.67 12.85 2.31
C ILE A 204 15.26 11.47 2.01
N VAL A 205 16.11 10.98 2.91
CA VAL A 205 16.86 9.73 2.73
C VAL A 205 16.68 8.83 3.94
N GLU A 206 16.32 7.56 3.70
CA GLU A 206 16.35 6.55 4.76
C GLU A 206 17.78 6.11 5.02
N ASP A 207 18.26 6.37 6.23
CA ASP A 207 19.60 5.94 6.69
C ASP A 207 19.57 4.44 7.02
N ALA A 208 20.13 3.64 6.13
CA ALA A 208 20.28 2.19 6.29
C ALA A 208 21.73 1.77 6.55
N THR A 209 22.60 2.69 6.94
CA THR A 209 24.05 2.44 7.13
C THR A 209 24.35 1.37 8.18
N MET A 210 23.46 1.21 9.16
CA MET A 210 23.60 0.20 10.23
C MET A 210 22.84 -1.11 9.95
N GLN A 211 22.20 -1.23 8.81
CA GLN A 211 21.46 -2.42 8.42
C GLN A 211 22.36 -3.40 7.67
N ASN A 212 22.06 -4.70 7.79
CA ASN A 212 22.71 -5.72 6.98
C ASN A 212 22.36 -5.53 5.51
N THR A 213 23.37 -5.61 4.64
CA THR A 213 23.17 -5.45 3.20
C THR A 213 22.32 -6.60 2.63
N ASN A 214 21.22 -6.24 1.98
CA ASN A 214 20.36 -7.15 1.21
C ASN A 214 19.61 -6.34 0.14
N GLU A 215 18.94 -7.04 -0.77
CA GLU A 215 18.24 -6.42 -1.90
C GLU A 215 17.21 -5.36 -1.46
N SER A 216 16.45 -5.62 -0.39
CA SER A 216 15.47 -4.67 0.12
C SER A 216 16.12 -3.41 0.66
N VAL A 217 17.20 -3.54 1.41
CA VAL A 217 17.94 -2.40 1.96
C VAL A 217 18.53 -1.54 0.85
N LEU A 218 19.15 -2.17 -0.15
CA LEU A 218 19.74 -1.45 -1.29
C LEU A 218 18.68 -0.77 -2.17
N LYS A 219 17.47 -1.30 -2.20
CA LYS A 219 16.37 -0.73 -2.97
C LYS A 219 15.71 0.47 -2.28
N TRP A 220 15.50 0.39 -0.97
CA TRP A 220 14.68 1.33 -0.23
C TRP A 220 15.44 2.27 0.69
N GLY A 221 16.65 1.89 1.11
CA GLY A 221 17.49 2.66 2.00
C GLY A 221 18.82 3.07 1.36
N CYS A 222 19.56 3.93 2.04
CA CYS A 222 20.89 4.35 1.64
C CYS A 222 21.92 3.88 2.66
N GLN A 223 22.96 3.17 2.20
CA GLN A 223 24.07 2.68 3.03
C GLN A 223 25.36 3.48 2.86
N ASP A 224 25.40 4.39 1.89
CA ASP A 224 26.59 5.22 1.58
C ASP A 224 26.33 6.68 1.97
N LEU A 225 26.15 6.90 3.29
CA LEU A 225 26.01 8.22 3.86
C LEU A 225 27.31 8.60 4.60
N GLU A 226 27.93 9.68 4.18
CA GLU A 226 28.98 10.31 4.97
C GLU A 226 28.36 10.87 6.25
N LYS A 227 28.92 10.46 7.40
CA LYS A 227 28.50 10.92 8.73
C LYS A 227 29.46 11.95 9.29
#